data_37bee66c9b35b490fffe1e4168be7076
#
_entry.id   37bee66c9b35b490fffe1e4168be7076
#
_cell.length_a   1.000
_cell.length_b   1.000
_cell.length_c   1.000
_cell.angle_alpha   90.00
_cell.angle_beta   90.00
_cell.angle_gamma   90.00
#
_symmetry.space_group_name_H-M   'P 1'
#
loop_
_entity.id
_entity.type
_entity.pdbx_description
1 polymer ?
#
loop_
_entity_poly.entity_id
_entity_poly.type
_entity_poly.pdbx_seq_one_letter_code
_entity_poly.pdbx_strand_id
1 'polypeptide(L)'
;MKLLRTITYAAIALAAGLAAAKAETPNELIFGVVPTEASANQKKNWEPFVEAMSKAVGIKVKAFYATDYAGVIEAMRFGKVHLAWYGNKSGMEAVDRANGEVFAQAVSKDGSTGYYSHIIVRADSPYNKLEDVLKCDKSLNFGIGDPNSTSGFLVPTSYIFAAKDIDPKTCFKTVRNANHQANAMAVANKQVDAATNNSEDLQRIELNAPDARKQIKIIWTSPIIPLDPLVWRKDLDAGVKSKLYTFLISYGRFGTDEEVKIAREVLASLIWSPFNPSSDRQLIPIRKLEANKSLMKIHGDDKLSAAEKAEKAAPLRAELARIEKMEAALPNDPYQKRVAAFIEADKAGKKDDVRKMISELAAGFASTN
;
A
#
# COMPACT_ATOMS: atom_id res chain seq x y z
N MET A 1 -46.82 67.32 8.06
CA MET A 1 -45.58 67.28 7.28
C MET A 1 -44.84 66.03 7.64
N LYS A 2 -44.90 65.01 6.80
CA LYS A 2 -44.23 63.71 7.01
C LYS A 2 -43.04 63.65 6.09
N LEU A 3 -41.82 63.61 6.64
CA LEU A 3 -40.59 63.37 5.86
C LEU A 3 -40.46 61.85 5.61
N LEU A 4 -40.53 61.45 4.35
CA LEU A 4 -40.14 60.13 3.90
C LEU A 4 -38.58 60.09 3.84
N ARG A 5 -37.98 59.20 4.61
CA ARG A 5 -36.57 58.81 4.46
C ARG A 5 -36.51 57.58 3.55
N THR A 6 -36.00 57.79 2.36
CA THR A 6 -35.66 56.76 1.41
C THR A 6 -34.30 56.12 1.81
N ILE A 7 -34.30 54.86 2.20
CA ILE A 7 -33.08 54.07 2.47
C ILE A 7 -32.72 53.35 1.17
N THR A 8 -31.60 53.81 0.56
CA THR A 8 -31.03 53.13 -0.62
C THR A 8 -30.14 52.01 -0.12
N TYR A 9 -30.53 50.73 -0.34
CA TYR A 9 -29.68 49.57 -0.13
C TYR A 9 -28.68 49.43 -1.31
N ALA A 10 -27.43 49.76 -1.09
CA ALA A 10 -26.36 49.39 -1.99
C ALA A 10 -26.04 47.90 -1.81
N ALA A 11 -26.46 47.08 -2.74
CA ALA A 11 -26.06 45.70 -2.82
C ALA A 11 -24.60 45.61 -3.29
N ILE A 12 -23.68 45.44 -2.36
CA ILE A 12 -22.30 45.09 -2.67
C ILE A 12 -22.29 43.60 -3.08
N ALA A 13 -22.27 43.35 -4.38
CA ALA A 13 -22.02 42.01 -4.94
C ALA A 13 -20.55 41.65 -4.67
N LEU A 14 -20.32 40.87 -3.63
CA LEU A 14 -19.03 40.27 -3.32
C LEU A 14 -18.83 39.12 -4.33
N ALA A 15 -18.29 39.41 -5.51
CA ALA A 15 -17.79 38.42 -6.44
C ALA A 15 -16.52 37.80 -5.81
N ALA A 16 -16.73 36.79 -4.96
CA ALA A 16 -15.66 35.91 -4.54
C ALA A 16 -15.21 35.10 -5.77
N GLY A 17 -14.24 35.64 -6.50
CA GLY A 17 -13.52 34.88 -7.50
C GLY A 17 -12.85 33.69 -6.80
N LEU A 18 -13.41 32.51 -7.00
CA LEU A 18 -12.69 31.26 -6.79
C LEU A 18 -11.55 31.22 -7.82
N ALA A 19 -10.45 31.92 -7.50
CA ALA A 19 -9.19 31.64 -8.14
C ALA A 19 -8.88 30.18 -7.78
N ALA A 20 -9.04 29.27 -8.73
CA ALA A 20 -8.47 27.94 -8.62
C ALA A 20 -6.99 28.14 -8.26
N ALA A 21 -6.62 27.82 -7.04
CA ALA A 21 -5.24 27.91 -6.60
C ALA A 21 -4.45 26.99 -7.53
N LYS A 22 -3.68 27.60 -8.43
CA LYS A 22 -2.79 26.86 -9.31
C LYS A 22 -1.86 26.07 -8.41
N ALA A 23 -1.88 24.74 -8.49
CA ALA A 23 -1.02 23.90 -7.68
C ALA A 23 0.42 24.37 -7.92
N GLU A 24 1.08 24.91 -6.89
CA GLU A 24 2.48 25.33 -7.00
C GLU A 24 3.33 24.08 -7.26
N THR A 25 4.18 24.15 -8.28
CA THR A 25 5.19 23.13 -8.49
C THR A 25 6.14 23.13 -7.29
N PRO A 26 6.18 22.06 -6.49
CA PRO A 26 7.01 22.05 -5.30
C PRO A 26 8.50 22.12 -5.67
N ASN A 27 9.30 22.92 -4.96
CA ASN A 27 10.75 22.99 -5.14
C ASN A 27 11.45 21.69 -4.74
N GLU A 28 10.80 20.87 -3.94
CA GLU A 28 11.29 19.58 -3.46
C GLU A 28 10.11 18.61 -3.31
N LEU A 29 10.30 17.38 -3.75
CA LEU A 29 9.35 16.28 -3.56
C LEU A 29 9.82 15.39 -2.41
N ILE A 30 8.88 14.93 -1.60
CA ILE A 30 9.15 13.98 -0.52
C ILE A 30 8.49 12.65 -0.87
N PHE A 31 9.32 11.60 -0.95
CA PHE A 31 8.92 10.22 -1.20
C PHE A 31 8.88 9.44 0.11
N GLY A 32 7.68 9.03 0.54
CA GLY A 32 7.47 8.24 1.75
C GLY A 32 7.76 6.76 1.54
N VAL A 33 8.37 6.11 2.53
CA VAL A 33 8.63 4.67 2.53
C VAL A 33 8.08 4.07 3.82
N VAL A 34 7.12 3.14 3.73
CA VAL A 34 6.59 2.46 4.93
C VAL A 34 7.64 1.54 5.55
N PRO A 35 7.76 1.51 6.89
CA PRO A 35 8.86 0.83 7.59
C PRO A 35 8.65 -0.69 7.68
N THR A 36 8.97 -1.42 6.63
CA THR A 36 8.91 -2.91 6.59
C THR A 36 10.12 -3.56 7.24
N GLU A 37 11.24 -2.84 7.30
CA GLU A 37 12.53 -3.27 7.83
C GLU A 37 13.24 -2.12 8.56
N ALA A 38 14.45 -2.34 9.05
CA ALA A 38 15.25 -1.31 9.71
C ALA A 38 15.55 -0.13 8.77
N SER A 39 15.41 1.09 9.27
CA SER A 39 15.57 2.33 8.49
C SER A 39 16.92 2.43 7.76
N ALA A 40 17.99 1.89 8.35
CA ALA A 40 19.30 1.88 7.72
C ALA A 40 19.33 1.03 6.43
N ASN A 41 18.66 -0.13 6.44
CA ASN A 41 18.53 -1.00 5.27
C ASN A 41 17.66 -0.34 4.20
N GLN A 42 16.51 0.21 4.62
CA GLN A 42 15.63 0.93 3.70
C GLN A 42 16.37 2.08 3.03
N LYS A 43 17.07 2.91 3.80
CA LYS A 43 17.84 4.03 3.26
C LYS A 43 18.82 3.55 2.19
N LYS A 44 19.63 2.55 2.49
CA LYS A 44 20.63 1.98 1.54
C LYS A 44 19.97 1.52 0.24
N ASN A 45 18.82 0.84 0.32
CA ASN A 45 18.16 0.23 -0.83
C ASN A 45 17.35 1.24 -1.66
N TRP A 46 16.77 2.27 -1.02
CA TRP A 46 15.89 3.22 -1.68
C TRP A 46 16.62 4.47 -2.22
N GLU A 47 17.75 4.89 -1.61
CA GLU A 47 18.47 6.08 -2.06
C GLU A 47 18.79 6.07 -3.56
N PRO A 48 19.33 4.98 -4.17
CA PRO A 48 19.64 4.98 -5.59
C PRO A 48 18.40 5.20 -6.48
N PHE A 49 17.24 4.66 -6.08
CA PHE A 49 15.98 4.85 -6.79
C PHE A 49 15.46 6.29 -6.67
N VAL A 50 15.53 6.88 -5.48
CA VAL A 50 15.11 8.26 -5.20
C VAL A 50 15.99 9.27 -5.94
N GLU A 51 17.31 9.01 -6.03
CA GLU A 51 18.25 9.82 -6.80
C GLU A 51 17.95 9.76 -8.30
N ALA A 52 17.69 8.56 -8.84
CA ALA A 52 17.29 8.39 -10.24
C ALA A 52 15.98 9.13 -10.54
N MET A 53 15.00 9.06 -9.65
CA MET A 53 13.75 9.81 -9.76
C MET A 53 13.99 11.33 -9.77
N SER A 54 14.82 11.82 -8.84
CA SER A 54 15.19 13.24 -8.73
C SER A 54 15.79 13.76 -10.04
N LYS A 55 16.73 13.01 -10.61
CA LYS A 55 17.37 13.34 -11.88
C LYS A 55 16.40 13.35 -13.06
N ALA A 56 15.53 12.36 -13.15
CA ALA A 56 14.58 12.22 -14.26
C ALA A 56 13.46 13.28 -14.25
N VAL A 57 12.95 13.61 -13.06
CA VAL A 57 11.86 14.59 -12.90
C VAL A 57 12.38 16.03 -12.97
N GLY A 58 13.67 16.26 -12.70
CA GLY A 58 14.27 17.60 -12.63
C GLY A 58 13.85 18.40 -11.39
N ILE A 59 13.36 17.71 -10.36
CA ILE A 59 12.99 18.28 -9.05
C ILE A 59 13.69 17.44 -8.00
N LYS A 60 14.27 18.05 -6.98
CA LYS A 60 14.90 17.33 -5.89
C LYS A 60 13.90 16.45 -5.17
N VAL A 61 14.17 15.14 -5.10
CA VAL A 61 13.36 14.18 -4.35
C VAL A 61 14.15 13.72 -3.13
N LYS A 62 13.49 13.69 -1.96
CA LYS A 62 14.06 13.16 -0.72
C LYS A 62 13.18 12.02 -0.19
N ALA A 63 13.81 10.97 0.32
CA ALA A 63 13.09 9.92 1.01
C ALA A 63 12.70 10.35 2.44
N PHE A 64 11.51 9.94 2.86
CA PHE A 64 11.00 10.09 4.22
C PHE A 64 10.76 8.70 4.82
N TYR A 65 11.40 8.46 5.96
CA TYR A 65 11.31 7.21 6.72
C TYR A 65 10.63 7.49 8.05
N ALA A 66 9.48 6.88 8.29
CA ALA A 66 8.75 6.97 9.55
C ALA A 66 9.09 5.78 10.46
N THR A 67 8.70 5.87 11.73
CA THR A 67 8.84 4.78 12.71
C THR A 67 7.75 3.72 12.57
N ASP A 68 6.60 4.09 12.01
CA ASP A 68 5.43 3.24 11.77
C ASP A 68 4.69 3.65 10.48
N TYR A 69 3.76 2.83 10.04
CA TYR A 69 3.00 3.07 8.81
C TYR A 69 2.09 4.30 8.92
N ALA A 70 1.52 4.54 10.09
CA ALA A 70 0.66 5.68 10.35
C ALA A 70 1.41 7.01 10.13
N GLY A 71 2.69 7.06 10.50
CA GLY A 71 3.55 8.23 10.29
C GLY A 71 3.67 8.64 8.83
N VAL A 72 3.77 7.70 7.89
CA VAL A 72 3.80 8.01 6.45
C VAL A 72 2.43 8.48 5.96
N ILE A 73 1.33 7.85 6.42
CA ILE A 73 -0.03 8.24 6.06
C ILE A 73 -0.33 9.67 6.54
N GLU A 74 -0.04 9.97 7.80
CA GLU A 74 -0.25 11.31 8.37
C GLU A 74 0.65 12.37 7.73
N ALA A 75 1.91 12.02 7.42
CA ALA A 75 2.80 12.92 6.68
C ALA A 75 2.24 13.28 5.29
N MET A 76 1.63 12.33 4.58
CA MET A 76 0.92 12.59 3.33
C MET A 76 -0.33 13.43 3.56
N ARG A 77 -1.14 13.13 4.58
CA ARG A 77 -2.35 13.89 4.93
C ARG A 77 -2.07 15.36 5.16
N PHE A 78 -0.96 15.68 5.84
CA PHE A 78 -0.54 17.05 6.13
C PHE A 78 0.36 17.66 5.03
N GLY A 79 0.45 17.07 3.85
CA GLY A 79 1.21 17.62 2.71
C GLY A 79 2.72 17.57 2.86
N LYS A 80 3.25 16.83 3.88
CA LYS A 80 4.69 16.65 4.09
C LYS A 80 5.30 15.54 3.23
N VAL A 81 4.49 14.61 2.77
CA VAL A 81 4.84 13.56 1.81
C VAL A 81 3.99 13.75 0.57
N HIS A 82 4.60 13.79 -0.61
CA HIS A 82 3.95 14.08 -1.88
C HIS A 82 3.56 12.80 -2.63
N LEU A 83 4.40 11.79 -2.52
CA LEU A 83 4.16 10.44 -3.04
C LEU A 83 4.84 9.43 -2.13
N ALA A 84 4.37 8.16 -2.15
CA ALA A 84 4.92 7.12 -1.29
C ALA A 84 4.71 5.72 -1.86
N TRP A 85 5.58 4.80 -1.44
CA TRP A 85 5.31 3.37 -1.47
C TRP A 85 4.58 2.97 -0.19
N TYR A 86 3.47 2.27 -0.36
CA TYR A 86 2.63 1.75 0.72
C TYR A 86 2.35 0.26 0.53
N GLY A 87 2.03 -0.45 1.62
CA GLY A 87 1.27 -1.69 1.49
C GLY A 87 -0.18 -1.38 1.08
N ASN A 88 -0.91 -2.37 0.56
CA ASN A 88 -2.28 -2.12 0.06
C ASN A 88 -3.23 -1.56 1.15
N LYS A 89 -3.15 -2.04 2.41
CA LYS A 89 -3.97 -1.48 3.51
C LYS A 89 -3.58 -0.03 3.80
N SER A 90 -2.30 0.27 3.97
CA SER A 90 -1.85 1.65 4.21
C SER A 90 -2.09 2.56 3.01
N GLY A 91 -1.99 2.03 1.78
CA GLY A 91 -2.39 2.73 0.56
C GLY A 91 -3.88 3.06 0.53
N MET A 92 -4.74 2.12 0.94
CA MET A 92 -6.18 2.35 1.11
C MET A 92 -6.46 3.49 2.11
N GLU A 93 -5.80 3.48 3.27
CA GLU A 93 -5.89 4.55 4.26
C GLU A 93 -5.40 5.90 3.70
N ALA A 94 -4.32 5.90 2.90
CA ALA A 94 -3.82 7.12 2.25
C ALA A 94 -4.81 7.68 1.22
N VAL A 95 -5.47 6.83 0.44
CA VAL A 95 -6.51 7.22 -0.52
C VAL A 95 -7.74 7.79 0.19
N ASP A 96 -8.17 7.16 1.29
CA ASP A 96 -9.42 7.52 1.97
C ASP A 96 -9.29 8.77 2.85
N ARG A 97 -8.12 9.03 3.46
CA ARG A 97 -7.98 10.10 4.46
C ARG A 97 -6.75 11.00 4.31
N ALA A 98 -5.87 10.74 3.35
CA ALA A 98 -4.67 11.54 3.12
C ALA A 98 -4.58 12.15 1.71
N ASN A 99 -5.73 12.29 1.02
CA ASN A 99 -5.81 12.82 -0.33
C ASN A 99 -4.93 12.06 -1.34
N GLY A 100 -4.74 10.75 -1.12
CA GLY A 100 -3.92 9.89 -1.96
C GLY A 100 -4.67 9.36 -3.19
N GLU A 101 -3.92 8.97 -4.22
CA GLU A 101 -4.39 8.31 -5.43
C GLU A 101 -3.35 7.30 -5.89
N VAL A 102 -3.75 6.06 -6.10
CA VAL A 102 -2.87 5.01 -6.64
C VAL A 102 -2.62 5.26 -8.11
N PHE A 103 -1.37 5.18 -8.56
CA PHE A 103 -1.00 5.41 -9.96
C PHE A 103 -0.09 4.34 -10.57
N ALA A 104 0.59 3.55 -9.72
CA ALA A 104 1.47 2.47 -10.14
C ALA A 104 1.42 1.31 -9.15
N GLN A 105 1.81 0.13 -9.60
CA GLN A 105 1.92 -1.09 -8.81
C GLN A 105 3.33 -1.67 -8.94
N ALA A 106 3.91 -2.13 -7.85
CA ALA A 106 5.13 -2.91 -7.86
C ALA A 106 4.91 -4.24 -8.61
N VAL A 107 5.98 -4.76 -9.18
CA VAL A 107 6.04 -6.07 -9.83
C VAL A 107 7.20 -6.83 -9.20
N SER A 108 6.99 -8.05 -8.77
CA SER A 108 8.05 -8.89 -8.18
C SER A 108 9.16 -9.15 -9.20
N LYS A 109 10.36 -9.47 -8.70
CA LYS A 109 11.52 -9.80 -9.54
C LYS A 109 11.25 -10.95 -10.50
N ASP A 110 10.35 -11.88 -10.15
CA ASP A 110 9.92 -13.00 -11.01
C ASP A 110 8.81 -12.63 -12.01
N GLY A 111 8.37 -11.37 -12.04
CA GLY A 111 7.29 -10.87 -12.90
C GLY A 111 5.89 -11.07 -12.32
N SER A 112 5.74 -11.63 -11.12
CA SER A 112 4.46 -11.78 -10.45
C SER A 112 3.93 -10.42 -9.99
N THR A 113 2.60 -10.26 -10.00
CA THR A 113 1.91 -9.06 -9.51
C THR A 113 1.24 -9.28 -8.16
N GLY A 114 1.64 -10.34 -7.45
CA GLY A 114 1.11 -10.69 -6.14
C GLY A 114 2.15 -11.30 -5.21
N TYR A 115 1.84 -11.30 -3.92
CA TYR A 115 2.65 -11.84 -2.84
C TYR A 115 1.77 -12.50 -1.77
N TYR A 116 2.35 -13.07 -0.73
CA TYR A 116 1.63 -13.84 0.29
C TYR A 116 1.96 -13.38 1.71
N SER A 117 0.93 -13.39 2.57
CA SER A 117 1.11 -13.35 4.02
C SER A 117 1.42 -14.75 4.54
N HIS A 118 2.26 -14.81 5.55
CA HIS A 118 2.68 -16.05 6.20
C HIS A 118 2.55 -15.97 7.71
N ILE A 119 2.30 -17.13 8.35
CA ILE A 119 2.66 -17.37 9.73
C ILE A 119 3.98 -18.14 9.73
N ILE A 120 4.94 -17.60 10.45
CA ILE A 120 6.29 -18.16 10.57
C ILE A 120 6.57 -18.60 12.00
N VAL A 121 7.34 -19.66 12.12
CA VAL A 121 7.86 -20.18 13.39
C VAL A 121 9.32 -20.55 13.21
N ARG A 122 10.01 -20.82 14.29
CA ARG A 122 11.38 -21.31 14.22
C ARG A 122 11.45 -22.69 13.56
N ALA A 123 12.48 -22.92 12.74
CA ALA A 123 12.63 -24.16 11.94
C ALA A 123 12.72 -25.42 12.82
N ASP A 124 13.39 -25.32 13.97
CA ASP A 124 13.54 -26.40 14.96
C ASP A 124 12.38 -26.53 15.95
N SER A 125 11.32 -25.70 15.83
CA SER A 125 10.14 -25.76 16.70
C SER A 125 9.26 -27.00 16.39
N PRO A 126 8.47 -27.49 17.34
CA PRO A 126 7.55 -28.59 17.12
C PRO A 126 6.31 -28.21 16.28
N TYR A 127 6.13 -26.92 15.99
CA TYR A 127 4.95 -26.40 15.27
C TYR A 127 5.13 -26.58 13.76
N ASN A 128 4.21 -27.29 13.09
CA ASN A 128 4.30 -27.62 11.68
C ASN A 128 3.09 -27.13 10.88
N LYS A 129 2.02 -26.73 11.53
CA LYS A 129 0.78 -26.22 10.93
C LYS A 129 0.16 -25.14 11.82
N LEU A 130 -0.77 -24.39 11.25
CA LEU A 130 -1.41 -23.26 11.93
C LEU A 130 -2.07 -23.66 13.28
N GLU A 131 -2.73 -24.81 13.31
CA GLU A 131 -3.44 -25.32 14.50
C GLU A 131 -2.51 -25.54 15.68
N ASP A 132 -1.23 -25.85 15.44
CA ASP A 132 -0.25 -26.09 16.51
C ASP A 132 0.01 -24.81 17.34
N VAL A 133 -0.14 -23.62 16.74
CA VAL A 133 0.07 -22.31 17.38
C VAL A 133 -1.25 -21.64 17.83
N LEU A 134 -2.40 -22.17 17.43
CA LEU A 134 -3.72 -21.64 17.77
C LEU A 134 -4.45 -22.43 18.87
N LYS A 135 -3.71 -23.03 19.81
CA LYS A 135 -4.31 -23.71 20.96
C LYS A 135 -4.98 -22.75 21.96
N CYS A 136 -4.60 -21.49 21.93
CA CYS A 136 -5.14 -20.42 22.76
C CYS A 136 -5.06 -20.70 24.27
N ASP A 137 -4.01 -21.41 24.70
CA ASP A 137 -3.72 -21.76 26.09
C ASP A 137 -2.81 -20.73 26.81
N LYS A 138 -2.52 -19.62 26.15
CA LYS A 138 -1.62 -18.54 26.61
C LYS A 138 -0.18 -19.02 26.89
N SER A 139 0.28 -20.08 26.22
CA SER A 139 1.65 -20.55 26.37
C SER A 139 2.64 -19.83 25.45
N LEU A 140 2.19 -19.32 24.27
CA LEU A 140 3.03 -18.80 23.21
C LEU A 140 3.08 -17.26 23.18
N ASN A 141 4.25 -16.73 22.82
CA ASN A 141 4.44 -15.32 22.50
C ASN A 141 4.28 -15.12 20.98
N PHE A 142 3.49 -14.12 20.55
CA PHE A 142 3.16 -13.89 19.17
C PHE A 142 3.60 -12.50 18.68
N GLY A 143 4.26 -12.45 17.53
CA GLY A 143 4.56 -11.22 16.80
C GLY A 143 3.52 -10.95 15.73
N ILE A 144 2.86 -9.79 15.76
CA ILE A 144 1.94 -9.35 14.71
C ILE A 144 2.46 -8.09 14.05
N GLY A 145 2.14 -7.87 12.77
CA GLY A 145 2.57 -6.69 12.02
C GLY A 145 1.99 -5.38 12.53
N ASP A 146 2.45 -4.27 11.94
CA ASP A 146 1.85 -2.95 12.13
C ASP A 146 0.35 -2.99 11.80
N PRO A 147 -0.53 -2.32 12.55
CA PRO A 147 -1.98 -2.30 12.30
C PRO A 147 -2.38 -1.82 10.89
N ASN A 148 -1.54 -1.03 10.22
CA ASN A 148 -1.74 -0.58 8.84
C ASN A 148 -1.04 -1.48 7.80
N SER A 149 -0.40 -2.58 8.22
CA SER A 149 0.19 -3.56 7.30
C SER A 149 -0.90 -4.46 6.70
N THR A 150 -0.80 -4.72 5.40
CA THR A 150 -1.67 -5.67 4.69
C THR A 150 -1.37 -7.11 5.13
N SER A 151 -0.17 -7.60 4.81
CA SER A 151 0.24 -8.98 5.04
C SER A 151 0.61 -9.27 6.49
N GLY A 152 1.09 -8.26 7.25
CA GLY A 152 1.46 -8.43 8.65
C GLY A 152 0.28 -8.35 9.61
N PHE A 153 -0.82 -7.71 9.22
CA PHE A 153 -1.94 -7.46 10.11
C PHE A 153 -3.31 -7.78 9.50
N LEU A 154 -3.73 -7.07 8.43
CA LEU A 154 -5.08 -7.22 7.90
C LEU A 154 -5.38 -8.65 7.45
N VAL A 155 -4.52 -9.23 6.64
CA VAL A 155 -4.71 -10.55 6.05
C VAL A 155 -4.75 -11.65 7.13
N PRO A 156 -3.75 -11.78 8.04
CA PRO A 156 -3.84 -12.78 9.10
C PRO A 156 -5.00 -12.53 10.07
N THR A 157 -5.32 -11.25 10.37
CA THR A 157 -6.48 -10.95 11.22
C THR A 157 -7.78 -11.42 10.57
N SER A 158 -7.94 -11.26 9.26
CA SER A 158 -9.16 -11.65 8.54
C SER A 158 -9.26 -13.16 8.35
N TYR A 159 -8.23 -13.78 7.77
CA TYR A 159 -8.29 -15.19 7.37
C TYR A 159 -8.03 -16.19 8.51
N ILE A 160 -7.41 -15.76 9.61
CA ILE A 160 -7.11 -16.62 10.74
C ILE A 160 -7.97 -16.23 11.93
N PHE A 161 -7.74 -15.04 12.48
CA PHE A 161 -8.26 -14.67 13.78
C PHE A 161 -9.77 -14.39 13.73
N ALA A 162 -10.22 -13.50 12.86
CA ALA A 162 -11.65 -13.20 12.74
C ALA A 162 -12.45 -14.40 12.19
N ALA A 163 -11.90 -15.15 11.23
CA ALA A 163 -12.55 -16.33 10.68
C ALA A 163 -12.76 -17.48 11.69
N LYS A 164 -11.97 -17.51 12.76
CA LYS A 164 -12.05 -18.52 13.84
C LYS A 164 -12.58 -17.93 15.16
N ASP A 165 -13.04 -16.67 15.15
CA ASP A 165 -13.47 -15.94 16.33
C ASP A 165 -12.42 -15.92 17.46
N ILE A 166 -11.15 -15.72 17.10
CA ILE A 166 -10.02 -15.67 18.01
C ILE A 166 -9.57 -14.22 18.20
N ASP A 167 -9.51 -13.75 19.45
CA ASP A 167 -8.75 -12.54 19.79
C ASP A 167 -7.29 -12.95 20.11
N PRO A 168 -6.30 -12.49 19.33
CA PRO A 168 -4.90 -12.78 19.61
C PRO A 168 -4.46 -12.45 21.05
N LYS A 169 -5.00 -11.36 21.62
CA LYS A 169 -4.65 -10.92 22.98
C LYS A 169 -5.12 -11.88 24.07
N THR A 170 -6.18 -12.62 23.81
CA THR A 170 -6.68 -13.63 24.74
C THR A 170 -6.13 -15.02 24.45
N CYS A 171 -5.73 -15.27 23.20
CA CYS A 171 -5.19 -16.55 22.74
C CYS A 171 -3.73 -16.74 23.15
N PHE A 172 -2.90 -15.71 22.99
CA PHE A 172 -1.46 -15.79 23.24
C PHE A 172 -1.07 -15.23 24.61
N LYS A 173 0.11 -15.65 25.13
CA LYS A 173 0.71 -15.13 26.36
C LYS A 173 1.03 -13.64 26.21
N THR A 174 1.67 -13.28 25.11
CA THR A 174 1.94 -11.90 24.71
C THR A 174 1.68 -11.73 23.23
N VAL A 175 1.21 -10.53 22.85
CA VAL A 175 1.11 -10.09 21.45
C VAL A 175 1.80 -8.75 21.32
N ARG A 176 2.78 -8.65 20.42
CA ARG A 176 3.47 -7.38 20.15
C ARG A 176 3.43 -7.04 18.67
N ASN A 177 3.22 -5.76 18.38
CA ASN A 177 3.32 -5.25 17.02
C ASN A 177 4.79 -4.92 16.69
N ALA A 178 5.24 -5.37 15.51
CA ALA A 178 6.55 -5.03 14.99
C ALA A 178 6.52 -5.07 13.45
N ASN A 179 7.51 -4.48 12.78
CA ASN A 179 7.64 -4.62 11.33
C ASN A 179 8.04 -6.06 10.94
N HIS A 180 7.99 -6.35 9.65
CA HIS A 180 8.23 -7.71 9.13
C HIS A 180 9.60 -8.25 9.53
N GLN A 181 10.68 -7.48 9.26
CA GLN A 181 12.04 -7.89 9.60
C GLN A 181 12.19 -8.14 11.10
N ALA A 182 11.68 -7.24 11.95
CA ALA A 182 11.78 -7.39 13.41
C ALA A 182 11.04 -8.65 13.89
N ASN A 183 9.86 -8.97 13.32
CA ASN A 183 9.12 -10.19 13.63
C ASN A 183 9.89 -11.45 13.19
N ALA A 184 10.46 -11.46 11.99
CA ALA A 184 11.26 -12.58 11.51
C ALA A 184 12.51 -12.83 12.37
N MET A 185 13.23 -11.75 12.68
CA MET A 185 14.41 -11.84 13.57
C MET A 185 14.04 -12.27 14.99
N ALA A 186 12.88 -11.85 15.51
CA ALA A 186 12.38 -12.30 16.81
C ALA A 186 12.07 -13.80 16.85
N VAL A 187 11.52 -14.36 15.76
CA VAL A 187 11.33 -15.80 15.60
C VAL A 187 12.68 -16.51 15.51
N ALA A 188 13.59 -16.06 14.65
CA ALA A 188 14.90 -16.66 14.47
C ALA A 188 15.71 -16.70 15.79
N ASN A 189 15.57 -15.69 16.65
CA ASN A 189 16.30 -15.52 17.91
C ASN A 189 15.50 -16.01 19.14
N LYS A 190 14.42 -16.77 18.98
CA LYS A 190 13.61 -17.34 20.09
C LYS A 190 12.98 -16.29 21.03
N GLN A 191 12.75 -15.06 20.53
CA GLN A 191 12.12 -13.99 21.31
C GLN A 191 10.59 -14.06 21.24
N VAL A 192 10.04 -14.64 20.15
CA VAL A 192 8.63 -15.02 20.00
C VAL A 192 8.56 -16.43 19.40
N ASP A 193 7.46 -17.13 19.68
CA ASP A 193 7.27 -18.51 19.25
C ASP A 193 6.73 -18.58 17.81
N ALA A 194 5.87 -17.62 17.43
CA ALA A 194 5.32 -17.48 16.09
C ALA A 194 5.13 -15.99 15.75
N ALA A 195 5.11 -15.67 14.45
CA ALA A 195 4.84 -14.31 14.01
C ALA A 195 4.20 -14.26 12.61
N THR A 196 3.58 -13.12 12.29
CA THR A 196 3.20 -12.79 10.93
C THR A 196 4.40 -12.27 10.14
N ASN A 197 4.46 -12.65 8.87
CA ASN A 197 5.47 -12.18 7.92
C ASN A 197 4.90 -12.21 6.49
N ASN A 198 5.73 -12.05 5.47
CA ASN A 198 5.32 -12.17 4.07
C ASN A 198 6.45 -12.71 3.18
N SER A 199 6.08 -13.13 1.95
CA SER A 199 7.01 -13.70 1.00
C SER A 199 8.11 -12.73 0.55
N GLU A 200 7.81 -11.42 0.45
CA GLU A 200 8.80 -10.40 0.06
C GLU A 200 9.86 -10.16 1.15
N ASP A 201 9.43 -10.06 2.41
CA ASP A 201 10.37 -9.88 3.53
C ASP A 201 11.26 -11.11 3.71
N LEU A 202 10.69 -12.32 3.59
CA LEU A 202 11.50 -13.55 3.64
C LEU A 202 12.53 -13.61 2.51
N GLN A 203 12.23 -13.09 1.32
CA GLN A 203 13.20 -12.92 0.24
C GLN A 203 14.31 -11.93 0.61
N ARG A 204 13.95 -10.76 1.19
CA ARG A 204 14.96 -9.78 1.67
C ARG A 204 15.85 -10.37 2.75
N ILE A 205 15.28 -11.13 3.67
CA ILE A 205 16.05 -11.81 4.73
C ILE A 205 16.96 -12.86 4.15
N GLU A 206 16.53 -13.61 3.12
CA GLU A 206 17.39 -14.58 2.43
C GLU A 206 18.63 -13.92 1.78
N LEU A 207 18.45 -12.73 1.21
CA LEU A 207 19.55 -11.96 0.60
C LEU A 207 20.47 -11.32 1.64
N ASN A 208 19.92 -10.79 2.73
CA ASN A 208 20.66 -9.93 3.67
C ASN A 208 21.08 -10.63 4.97
N ALA A 209 20.39 -11.72 5.35
CA ALA A 209 20.62 -12.48 6.59
C ALA A 209 20.27 -13.98 6.37
N PRO A 210 20.96 -14.70 5.46
CA PRO A 210 20.59 -16.06 5.06
C PRO A 210 20.61 -17.05 6.24
N ASP A 211 21.44 -16.85 7.23
CA ASP A 211 21.46 -17.73 8.42
C ASP A 211 20.24 -17.55 9.31
N ALA A 212 19.71 -16.35 9.42
CA ALA A 212 18.42 -16.12 10.08
C ALA A 212 17.27 -16.74 9.27
N ARG A 213 17.32 -16.65 7.94
CA ARG A 213 16.31 -17.26 7.05
C ARG A 213 16.23 -18.78 7.25
N LYS A 214 17.35 -19.45 7.36
CA LYS A 214 17.44 -20.91 7.64
C LYS A 214 16.79 -21.32 8.98
N GLN A 215 16.69 -20.39 9.94
CA GLN A 215 16.06 -20.62 11.24
C GLN A 215 14.53 -20.45 11.20
N ILE A 216 13.92 -20.17 10.06
CA ILE A 216 12.50 -19.84 9.92
C ILE A 216 11.84 -20.83 8.98
N LYS A 217 10.70 -21.41 9.39
CA LYS A 217 9.78 -22.15 8.53
C LYS A 217 8.40 -21.52 8.49
N ILE A 218 7.70 -21.69 7.37
CA ILE A 218 6.33 -21.22 7.16
C ILE A 218 5.38 -22.33 7.54
N ILE A 219 4.36 -22.03 8.35
CA ILE A 219 3.31 -22.97 8.76
C ILE A 219 1.92 -22.61 8.23
N TRP A 220 1.78 -21.43 7.61
CA TRP A 220 0.56 -20.99 6.94
C TRP A 220 0.87 -19.94 5.85
N THR A 221 0.11 -20.01 4.77
CA THR A 221 0.19 -19.07 3.65
C THR A 221 -1.22 -18.61 3.27
N SER A 222 -1.39 -17.33 3.05
CA SER A 222 -2.66 -16.71 2.65
C SER A 222 -3.00 -16.99 1.17
N PRO A 223 -4.25 -16.69 0.74
CA PRO A 223 -4.51 -16.37 -0.66
C PRO A 223 -3.60 -15.23 -1.14
N ILE A 224 -3.42 -15.12 -2.47
CA ILE A 224 -2.58 -14.11 -3.09
C ILE A 224 -3.08 -12.69 -2.76
N ILE A 225 -2.14 -11.80 -2.48
CA ILE A 225 -2.35 -10.38 -2.22
C ILE A 225 -1.77 -9.61 -3.41
N PRO A 226 -2.46 -8.62 -3.99
CA PRO A 226 -1.86 -7.75 -5.00
C PRO A 226 -0.56 -7.13 -4.48
N LEU A 227 0.47 -7.02 -5.34
CA LEU A 227 1.69 -6.29 -4.97
C LEU A 227 1.40 -4.82 -4.67
N ASP A 228 2.28 -4.21 -3.94
CA ASP A 228 2.10 -2.92 -3.28
C ASP A 228 1.92 -1.74 -4.24
N PRO A 229 1.05 -0.77 -3.87
CA PRO A 229 0.82 0.43 -4.66
C PRO A 229 1.86 1.51 -4.40
N LEU A 230 2.10 2.33 -5.44
CA LEU A 230 2.63 3.68 -5.30
C LEU A 230 1.46 4.67 -5.35
N VAL A 231 1.48 5.59 -4.39
CA VAL A 231 0.41 6.56 -4.18
C VAL A 231 1.01 7.96 -4.20
N TRP A 232 0.39 8.89 -4.90
CA TRP A 232 0.69 10.31 -4.81
C TRP A 232 -0.50 11.09 -4.27
N ARG A 233 -0.28 12.34 -3.89
CA ARG A 233 -1.38 13.25 -3.54
C ARG A 233 -2.17 13.65 -4.79
N LYS A 234 -3.49 13.69 -4.68
CA LYS A 234 -4.38 14.11 -5.79
C LYS A 234 -4.13 15.55 -6.24
N ASP A 235 -3.74 16.42 -5.31
CA ASP A 235 -3.48 17.84 -5.54
C ASP A 235 -2.04 18.15 -6.01
N LEU A 236 -1.22 17.13 -6.29
CA LEU A 236 0.10 17.33 -6.87
C LEU A 236 -0.05 17.89 -8.30
N ASP A 237 0.82 18.87 -8.65
CA ASP A 237 0.84 19.49 -9.98
C ASP A 237 0.80 18.46 -11.11
N ALA A 238 -0.03 18.68 -12.11
CA ALA A 238 -0.28 17.75 -13.20
C ALA A 238 0.98 17.47 -14.05
N GLY A 239 1.82 18.49 -14.25
CA GLY A 239 3.09 18.34 -14.97
C GLY A 239 4.08 17.50 -14.15
N VAL A 240 4.08 17.65 -12.83
CA VAL A 240 4.89 16.82 -11.91
C VAL A 240 4.37 15.37 -11.94
N LYS A 241 3.06 15.15 -11.85
CA LYS A 241 2.46 13.81 -11.98
C LYS A 241 2.86 13.13 -13.29
N SER A 242 2.78 13.85 -14.42
CA SER A 242 3.16 13.32 -15.74
C SER A 242 4.63 12.89 -15.79
N LYS A 243 5.55 13.72 -15.25
CA LYS A 243 6.99 13.39 -15.19
C LYS A 243 7.26 12.19 -14.28
N LEU A 244 6.66 12.16 -13.07
CA LEU A 244 6.79 11.04 -12.13
C LEU A 244 6.27 9.74 -12.71
N TYR A 245 5.09 9.78 -13.36
CA TYR A 245 4.50 8.62 -14.02
C TYR A 245 5.40 8.09 -15.14
N THR A 246 5.84 8.98 -16.03
CA THR A 246 6.75 8.63 -17.11
C THR A 246 8.03 7.99 -16.58
N PHE A 247 8.66 8.59 -15.56
CA PHE A 247 9.84 8.00 -14.94
C PHE A 247 9.54 6.60 -14.39
N LEU A 248 8.54 6.47 -13.51
CA LEU A 248 8.26 5.22 -12.80
C LEU A 248 7.95 4.06 -13.73
N ILE A 249 7.10 4.31 -14.74
CA ILE A 249 6.71 3.24 -15.66
C ILE A 249 7.82 2.94 -16.70
N SER A 250 8.68 3.90 -17.01
CA SER A 250 9.81 3.70 -17.93
C SER A 250 11.06 3.12 -17.29
N TYR A 251 11.22 3.26 -15.97
CA TYR A 251 12.44 2.89 -15.24
C TYR A 251 12.73 1.40 -15.35
N GLY A 252 13.93 1.08 -15.86
CA GLY A 252 14.34 -0.30 -16.14
C GLY A 252 13.75 -0.91 -17.42
N ARG A 253 12.96 -0.14 -18.22
CA ARG A 253 12.43 -0.54 -19.53
C ARG A 253 13.14 0.16 -20.67
N PHE A 254 13.44 1.45 -20.52
CA PHE A 254 13.95 2.31 -21.57
C PHE A 254 15.19 3.06 -21.14
N GLY A 255 16.07 3.35 -22.10
CA GLY A 255 17.38 3.97 -21.96
C GLY A 255 18.42 3.24 -22.80
N THR A 256 19.68 3.58 -22.62
CA THR A 256 20.81 2.78 -23.12
C THR A 256 20.84 1.43 -22.38
N ASP A 257 21.53 0.45 -22.93
CA ASP A 257 21.65 -0.88 -22.29
C ASP A 257 22.24 -0.77 -20.88
N GLU A 258 23.19 0.13 -20.66
CA GLU A 258 23.80 0.35 -19.34
C GLU A 258 22.82 1.03 -18.37
N GLU A 259 22.04 2.03 -18.80
CA GLU A 259 21.02 2.67 -17.97
C GLU A 259 19.93 1.67 -17.56
N VAL A 260 19.49 0.83 -18.49
CA VAL A 260 18.48 -0.22 -18.22
C VAL A 260 19.05 -1.25 -17.24
N LYS A 261 20.30 -1.65 -17.39
CA LYS A 261 20.98 -2.59 -16.49
C LYS A 261 21.06 -2.02 -15.08
N ILE A 262 21.59 -0.80 -14.92
CA ILE A 262 21.68 -0.12 -13.61
C ILE A 262 20.29 0.02 -12.96
N ALA A 263 19.29 0.46 -13.72
CA ALA A 263 17.93 0.60 -13.21
C ALA A 263 17.34 -0.73 -12.72
N ARG A 264 17.59 -1.83 -13.44
CA ARG A 264 17.15 -3.17 -13.03
C ARG A 264 17.91 -3.69 -11.81
N GLU A 265 19.18 -3.38 -11.66
CA GLU A 265 19.95 -3.71 -10.46
C GLU A 265 19.40 -2.97 -9.23
N VAL A 266 19.06 -1.68 -9.37
CA VAL A 266 18.40 -0.89 -8.32
C VAL A 266 17.04 -1.49 -7.96
N LEU A 267 16.18 -1.82 -8.93
CA LEU A 267 14.90 -2.48 -8.69
C LEU A 267 15.08 -3.86 -8.03
N ALA A 268 16.07 -4.64 -8.47
CA ALA A 268 16.38 -5.95 -7.90
C ALA A 268 16.83 -5.88 -6.44
N SER A 269 17.48 -4.79 -6.00
CA SER A 269 17.82 -4.56 -4.59
C SER A 269 16.56 -4.32 -3.74
N LEU A 270 15.48 -3.83 -4.34
CA LEU A 270 14.14 -3.71 -3.77
C LEU A 270 13.31 -4.97 -3.95
N ILE A 271 13.87 -6.05 -4.57
CA ILE A 271 13.21 -7.30 -4.98
C ILE A 271 12.14 -7.14 -6.07
N TRP A 272 12.23 -6.10 -6.87
CA TRP A 272 11.24 -5.73 -7.88
C TRP A 272 11.76 -5.78 -9.32
N SER A 273 10.81 -5.81 -10.22
CA SER A 273 10.92 -5.54 -11.66
C SER A 273 10.31 -4.17 -11.98
N PRO A 274 10.37 -3.67 -13.22
CA PRO A 274 9.74 -2.42 -13.62
C PRO A 274 8.24 -2.36 -13.28
N PHE A 275 7.80 -1.22 -12.75
CA PHE A 275 6.43 -1.01 -12.26
C PHE A 275 5.38 -1.07 -13.37
N ASN A 276 4.19 -1.56 -13.02
CA ASN A 276 3.02 -1.50 -13.91
C ASN A 276 2.15 -0.27 -13.60
N PRO A 277 1.42 0.26 -14.61
CA PRO A 277 0.31 1.18 -14.38
C PRO A 277 -0.71 0.59 -13.41
N SER A 278 -1.28 1.42 -12.52
CA SER A 278 -2.34 1.00 -11.61
C SER A 278 -3.26 2.17 -11.24
N SER A 279 -4.28 1.89 -10.44
CA SER A 279 -5.22 2.89 -9.92
C SER A 279 -5.82 2.41 -8.60
N ASP A 280 -6.66 3.23 -7.95
CA ASP A 280 -7.40 2.88 -6.73
C ASP A 280 -8.18 1.57 -6.84
N ARG A 281 -8.42 1.07 -8.08
CA ARG A 281 -9.12 -0.20 -8.33
C ARG A 281 -8.35 -1.41 -7.80
N GLN A 282 -7.02 -1.36 -7.70
CA GLN A 282 -6.24 -2.44 -7.09
C GLN A 282 -6.58 -2.65 -5.62
N LEU A 283 -7.14 -1.65 -4.95
CA LEU A 283 -7.50 -1.69 -3.53
C LEU A 283 -8.86 -2.37 -3.27
N ILE A 284 -9.64 -2.68 -4.31
CA ILE A 284 -10.98 -3.30 -4.19
C ILE A 284 -10.95 -4.59 -3.34
N PRO A 285 -10.05 -5.57 -3.58
CA PRO A 285 -9.97 -6.78 -2.75
C PRO A 285 -9.63 -6.49 -1.28
N ILE A 286 -8.84 -5.45 -1.03
CA ILE A 286 -8.42 -5.04 0.32
C ILE A 286 -9.58 -4.39 1.07
N ARG A 287 -10.37 -3.53 0.41
CA ARG A 287 -11.60 -2.95 0.96
C ARG A 287 -12.60 -4.02 1.34
N LYS A 288 -12.79 -5.02 0.46
CA LYS A 288 -13.67 -6.17 0.71
C LYS A 288 -13.21 -6.96 1.94
N LEU A 289 -11.91 -7.20 2.06
CA LEU A 289 -11.34 -7.91 3.19
C LEU A 289 -11.49 -7.14 4.50
N GLU A 290 -11.25 -5.83 4.51
CA GLU A 290 -11.42 -4.96 5.69
C GLU A 290 -12.89 -4.89 6.14
N ALA A 291 -13.82 -4.73 5.20
CA ALA A 291 -15.25 -4.70 5.51
C ALA A 291 -15.74 -6.04 6.08
N ASN A 292 -15.33 -7.17 5.49
CA ASN A 292 -15.66 -8.51 5.99
C ASN A 292 -15.10 -8.77 7.38
N LYS A 293 -13.82 -8.41 7.64
CA LYS A 293 -13.22 -8.50 8.98
C LYS A 293 -14.02 -7.70 10.00
N SER A 294 -14.42 -6.49 9.64
CA SER A 294 -15.20 -5.62 10.51
C SER A 294 -16.58 -6.19 10.82
N LEU A 295 -17.25 -6.80 9.83
CA LEU A 295 -18.50 -7.52 10.02
C LEU A 295 -18.35 -8.72 10.95
N MET A 296 -17.33 -9.56 10.74
CA MET A 296 -17.07 -10.71 11.62
C MET A 296 -16.86 -10.26 13.06
N LYS A 297 -16.10 -9.17 13.28
CA LYS A 297 -15.88 -8.62 14.61
C LYS A 297 -17.20 -8.14 15.27
N ILE A 298 -18.11 -7.49 14.51
CA ILE A 298 -19.41 -7.07 15.03
C ILE A 298 -20.27 -8.29 15.40
N HIS A 299 -20.28 -9.32 14.55
CA HIS A 299 -21.08 -10.51 14.78
C HIS A 299 -20.59 -11.33 15.99
N GLY A 300 -19.27 -11.42 16.21
CA GLY A 300 -18.64 -12.11 17.34
C GLY A 300 -18.62 -11.30 18.66
N ASP A 301 -19.09 -10.04 18.68
CA ASP A 301 -19.10 -9.23 19.91
C ASP A 301 -20.32 -9.58 20.79
N ASP A 302 -20.10 -10.40 21.82
CA ASP A 302 -21.15 -10.83 22.76
C ASP A 302 -21.70 -9.72 23.63
N LYS A 303 -21.08 -8.54 23.66
CA LYS A 303 -21.56 -7.37 24.41
C LYS A 303 -22.64 -6.59 23.65
N LEU A 304 -22.81 -6.85 22.35
CA LEU A 304 -23.79 -6.20 21.53
C LEU A 304 -25.08 -7.02 21.41
N SER A 305 -26.20 -6.37 21.59
CA SER A 305 -27.53 -6.94 21.27
C SER A 305 -27.69 -7.19 19.77
N ALA A 306 -28.66 -8.01 19.38
CA ALA A 306 -28.96 -8.29 17.97
C ALA A 306 -29.31 -7.01 17.19
N ALA A 307 -30.01 -6.05 17.82
CA ALA A 307 -30.35 -4.77 17.21
C ALA A 307 -29.11 -3.90 16.97
N GLU A 308 -28.22 -3.78 17.96
CA GLU A 308 -26.96 -3.03 17.83
C GLU A 308 -26.03 -3.66 16.78
N LYS A 309 -25.94 -5.00 16.73
CA LYS A 309 -25.20 -5.71 15.67
C LYS A 309 -25.77 -5.39 14.29
N ALA A 310 -27.09 -5.40 14.13
CA ALA A 310 -27.74 -5.08 12.87
C ALA A 310 -27.48 -3.63 12.43
N GLU A 311 -27.60 -2.67 13.36
CA GLU A 311 -27.33 -1.26 13.10
C GLU A 311 -25.89 -1.00 12.69
N LYS A 312 -24.91 -1.53 13.43
CA LYS A 312 -23.48 -1.37 13.14
C LYS A 312 -23.05 -2.10 11.86
N ALA A 313 -23.70 -3.23 11.52
CA ALA A 313 -23.40 -3.98 10.31
C ALA A 313 -24.00 -3.36 9.04
N ALA A 314 -25.06 -2.59 9.14
CA ALA A 314 -25.78 -2.03 7.99
C ALA A 314 -24.86 -1.20 7.04
N PRO A 315 -24.05 -0.22 7.51
CA PRO A 315 -23.17 0.54 6.65
C PRO A 315 -22.09 -0.32 5.98
N LEU A 316 -21.56 -1.34 6.67
CA LEU A 316 -20.57 -2.25 6.12
C LEU A 316 -21.15 -3.16 5.05
N ARG A 317 -22.40 -3.61 5.20
CA ARG A 317 -23.12 -4.38 4.17
C ARG A 317 -23.37 -3.54 2.92
N ALA A 318 -23.78 -2.27 3.10
CA ALA A 318 -23.94 -1.34 2.00
C ALA A 318 -22.62 -1.09 1.25
N GLU A 319 -21.52 -0.94 1.99
CA GLU A 319 -20.18 -0.78 1.41
C GLU A 319 -19.75 -2.06 0.67
N LEU A 320 -19.98 -3.26 1.21
CA LEU A 320 -19.69 -4.52 0.53
C LEU A 320 -20.48 -4.63 -0.78
N ALA A 321 -21.76 -4.32 -0.80
CA ALA A 321 -22.56 -4.34 -2.02
C ALA A 321 -22.01 -3.36 -3.08
N ARG A 322 -21.51 -2.18 -2.64
CA ARG A 322 -20.84 -1.22 -3.51
C ARG A 322 -19.54 -1.79 -4.07
N ILE A 323 -18.72 -2.42 -3.23
CA ILE A 323 -17.44 -3.04 -3.60
C ILE A 323 -17.69 -4.18 -4.60
N GLU A 324 -18.66 -5.03 -4.37
CA GLU A 324 -19.03 -6.14 -5.28
C GLU A 324 -19.47 -5.63 -6.66
N LYS A 325 -20.22 -4.53 -6.70
CA LYS A 325 -20.59 -3.88 -7.96
C LYS A 325 -19.35 -3.32 -8.69
N MET A 326 -18.41 -2.72 -7.96
CA MET A 326 -17.16 -2.24 -8.53
C MET A 326 -16.29 -3.39 -9.06
N GLU A 327 -16.17 -4.48 -8.29
CA GLU A 327 -15.43 -5.70 -8.67
C GLU A 327 -16.00 -6.31 -9.96
N ALA A 328 -17.33 -6.46 -10.05
CA ALA A 328 -18.02 -6.96 -11.23
C ALA A 328 -17.84 -6.07 -12.48
N ALA A 329 -17.59 -4.78 -12.29
CA ALA A 329 -17.35 -3.84 -13.39
C ALA A 329 -15.90 -3.86 -13.92
N LEU A 330 -14.92 -4.37 -13.14
CA LEU A 330 -13.50 -4.35 -13.51
C LEU A 330 -13.18 -4.93 -14.89
N PRO A 331 -13.74 -6.08 -15.34
CA PRO A 331 -13.43 -6.64 -16.66
C PRO A 331 -13.80 -5.70 -17.82
N ASN A 332 -14.76 -4.81 -17.62
CA ASN A 332 -15.25 -3.86 -18.62
C ASN A 332 -14.68 -2.45 -18.46
N ASP A 333 -13.91 -2.20 -17.39
CA ASP A 333 -13.33 -0.90 -17.13
C ASP A 333 -12.29 -0.52 -18.19
N PRO A 334 -12.43 0.66 -18.86
CA PRO A 334 -11.53 1.07 -19.93
C PRO A 334 -10.07 1.24 -19.48
N TYR A 335 -9.85 1.69 -18.24
CA TYR A 335 -8.50 1.83 -17.70
C TYR A 335 -7.85 0.45 -17.46
N GLN A 336 -8.59 -0.51 -16.88
CA GLN A 336 -8.09 -1.87 -16.67
C GLN A 336 -7.75 -2.57 -17.99
N LYS A 337 -8.56 -2.37 -19.04
CA LYS A 337 -8.25 -2.87 -20.39
C LYS A 337 -6.95 -2.28 -20.94
N ARG A 338 -6.70 -0.99 -20.73
CA ARG A 338 -5.43 -0.35 -21.14
C ARG A 338 -4.24 -0.88 -20.33
N VAL A 339 -4.40 -1.09 -19.03
CA VAL A 339 -3.36 -1.69 -18.19
C VAL A 339 -3.06 -3.12 -18.65
N ALA A 340 -4.07 -3.93 -18.94
CA ALA A 340 -3.89 -5.29 -19.45
C ALA A 340 -3.14 -5.28 -20.79
N ALA A 341 -3.54 -4.41 -21.74
CA ALA A 341 -2.86 -4.26 -23.01
C ALA A 341 -1.40 -3.81 -22.85
N PHE A 342 -1.12 -2.91 -21.90
CA PHE A 342 0.24 -2.50 -21.56
C PHE A 342 1.09 -3.70 -21.10
N ILE A 343 0.58 -4.49 -20.15
CA ILE A 343 1.28 -5.66 -19.60
C ILE A 343 1.56 -6.69 -20.71
N GLU A 344 0.59 -6.95 -21.58
CA GLU A 344 0.75 -7.86 -22.72
C GLU A 344 1.80 -7.36 -23.72
N ALA A 345 1.80 -6.07 -24.04
CA ALA A 345 2.78 -5.47 -24.94
C ALA A 345 4.20 -5.51 -24.34
N ASP A 346 4.33 -5.24 -23.03
CA ASP A 346 5.61 -5.28 -22.32
C ASP A 346 6.19 -6.70 -22.29
N LYS A 347 5.37 -7.71 -21.95
CA LYS A 347 5.74 -9.13 -21.99
C LYS A 347 6.14 -9.60 -23.38
N ALA A 348 5.49 -9.09 -24.41
CA ALA A 348 5.79 -9.38 -25.80
C ALA A 348 7.00 -8.62 -26.36
N GLY A 349 7.66 -7.78 -25.55
CA GLY A 349 8.81 -6.97 -25.97
C GLY A 349 8.48 -5.86 -26.99
N LYS A 350 7.21 -5.44 -27.11
CA LYS A 350 6.75 -4.42 -28.05
C LYS A 350 7.07 -3.01 -27.54
N LYS A 351 8.36 -2.66 -27.54
CA LYS A 351 8.89 -1.44 -26.92
C LYS A 351 8.18 -0.15 -27.39
N ASP A 352 7.86 -0.01 -28.68
CA ASP A 352 7.24 1.20 -29.21
C ASP A 352 5.77 1.33 -28.77
N ASP A 353 5.02 0.23 -28.73
CA ASP A 353 3.65 0.21 -28.20
C ASP A 353 3.65 0.60 -26.72
N VAL A 354 4.56 0.02 -25.91
CA VAL A 354 4.70 0.34 -24.50
C VAL A 354 5.03 1.81 -24.28
N ARG A 355 5.98 2.37 -25.08
CA ARG A 355 6.34 3.80 -25.00
C ARG A 355 5.16 4.72 -25.32
N LYS A 356 4.40 4.38 -26.36
CA LYS A 356 3.19 5.10 -26.74
C LYS A 356 2.14 5.08 -25.62
N MET A 357 1.88 3.91 -25.03
CA MET A 357 0.91 3.76 -23.94
C MET A 357 1.33 4.54 -22.69
N ILE A 358 2.62 4.58 -22.34
CA ILE A 358 3.13 5.41 -21.24
C ILE A 358 2.83 6.89 -21.51
N SER A 359 3.13 7.37 -22.71
CA SER A 359 2.88 8.77 -23.10
C SER A 359 1.40 9.14 -23.03
N GLU A 360 0.51 8.28 -23.54
CA GLU A 360 -0.94 8.49 -23.50
C GLU A 360 -1.49 8.51 -22.07
N LEU A 361 -1.02 7.60 -21.20
CA LEU A 361 -1.44 7.55 -19.79
C LEU A 361 -0.90 8.77 -19.02
N ALA A 362 0.36 9.17 -19.26
CA ALA A 362 0.96 10.34 -18.64
C ALA A 362 0.26 11.65 -19.06
N ALA A 363 -0.15 11.77 -20.34
CA ALA A 363 -0.90 12.92 -20.85
C ALA A 363 -2.29 13.05 -20.19
N GLY A 364 -2.90 11.92 -19.80
CA GLY A 364 -4.17 11.92 -19.06
C GLY A 364 -4.11 12.67 -17.74
N PHE A 365 -2.98 12.69 -17.07
CA PHE A 365 -2.81 13.47 -15.83
C PHE A 365 -2.63 14.98 -16.10
N ALA A 366 -2.08 15.36 -17.26
CA ALA A 366 -1.88 16.75 -17.62
C ALA A 366 -3.19 17.45 -18.05
N SER A 367 -4.21 16.71 -18.45
CA SER A 367 -5.48 17.24 -18.99
C SER A 367 -6.60 17.39 -17.94
N THR A 368 -6.36 17.04 -16.69
CA THR A 368 -7.37 17.05 -15.59
C THR A 368 -7.33 18.32 -14.72
N ASN A 369 -6.75 19.42 -15.22
CA ASN A 369 -6.77 20.76 -14.58
C ASN A 369 -7.81 21.69 -15.18
#